data_0bc0282818e49618d8316ffdecb0aee4
#
_entry.id   0bc0282818e49618d8316ffdecb0aee4
#
_cell.length_a   1.000
_cell.length_b   1.000
_cell.length_c   1.000
_cell.angle_alpha   90.00
_cell.angle_beta   90.00
_cell.angle_gamma   90.00
#
_symmetry.space_group_name_H-M   'P 1'
#
loop_
_entity.id
_entity.type
_entity.pdbx_description
1 polymer ?
#
loop_
_entity_poly.entity_id
_entity_poly.type
_entity_poly.pdbx_seq_one_letter_code
_entity_poly.pdbx_strand_id
1 'polypeptide(L)'
;GAWKTPVLFHSASRNPITFMTEDTFKTVQRRKDKGKHYLCGGTSFNVGVEAQYEQLELELPGVLPDMEKWVAKSREQLANAVYADVGEIEGHILVLFDAHVDKLLTVRAVRLTPSLEISTEEEDWSQYIHMPYAANQEIEPQKNNESDEEELVELL
;
A
#
# COMPACT_ATOMS: atom_id res chain seq x y z
N GLY A 1 -7.15 -18.23 -7.53
CA GLY A 1 -6.06 -17.77 -8.34
C GLY A 1 -4.96 -17.09 -7.54
N ALA A 2 -3.91 -16.73 -8.22
CA ALA A 2 -2.79 -16.07 -7.57
C ALA A 2 -3.09 -14.59 -7.36
N TRP A 3 -2.40 -14.00 -6.41
CA TRP A 3 -2.44 -12.56 -6.21
C TRP A 3 -1.77 -11.89 -7.41
N LYS A 4 -2.49 -11.00 -8.05
CA LYS A 4 -2.00 -10.41 -9.31
C LYS A 4 -1.53 -8.98 -9.20
N THR A 5 -1.72 -8.36 -8.07
CA THR A 5 -1.30 -6.99 -7.83
C THR A 5 0.10 -6.99 -7.23
N PRO A 6 0.98 -6.08 -7.64
CA PRO A 6 2.29 -6.00 -6.99
C PRO A 6 2.15 -5.82 -5.49
N VAL A 7 2.98 -6.54 -4.75
CA VAL A 7 2.97 -6.46 -3.30
C VAL A 7 4.40 -6.54 -2.79
N LEU A 8 4.72 -5.69 -1.83
CA LEU A 8 5.97 -5.74 -1.10
C LEU A 8 5.68 -6.24 0.31
N PHE A 9 6.67 -6.85 0.93
CA PHE A 9 6.50 -7.34 2.29
C PHE A 9 7.57 -6.69 3.17
N HIS A 10 7.11 -5.92 4.14
CA HIS A 10 8.01 -5.32 5.13
C HIS A 10 8.18 -6.33 6.25
N SER A 11 9.27 -7.08 6.19
CA SER A 11 9.46 -8.24 7.06
C SER A 11 9.56 -7.86 8.54
N ALA A 12 10.15 -6.71 8.85
CA ALA A 12 10.30 -6.29 10.24
C ALA A 12 8.95 -6.06 10.92
N SER A 13 8.00 -5.45 10.22
CA SER A 13 6.67 -5.20 10.78
C SER A 13 5.65 -6.26 10.37
N ARG A 14 6.05 -7.17 9.47
CA ARG A 14 5.19 -8.24 8.97
C ARG A 14 3.94 -7.69 8.29
N ASN A 15 4.11 -6.61 7.53
CA ASN A 15 3.03 -5.97 6.81
C ASN A 15 3.25 -6.08 5.31
N PRO A 16 2.34 -6.72 4.59
CA PRO A 16 2.31 -6.56 3.14
C PRO A 16 1.95 -5.12 2.79
N ILE A 17 2.53 -4.63 1.71
CA ILE A 17 2.30 -3.28 1.21
C ILE A 17 1.79 -3.40 -0.22
N THR A 18 0.61 -2.87 -0.47
CA THR A 18 0.04 -2.84 -1.81
C THR A 18 -0.11 -1.39 -2.29
N PHE A 19 -0.40 -1.22 -3.56
CA PHE A 19 -0.36 0.11 -4.20
C PHE A 19 -1.61 0.33 -5.02
N MET A 20 -2.12 1.56 -5.02
CA MET A 20 -3.32 1.90 -5.78
C MET A 20 -3.35 3.41 -5.99
N THR A 21 -3.89 3.85 -7.13
CA THR A 21 -4.09 5.29 -7.31
C THR A 21 -5.23 5.77 -6.43
N GLU A 22 -5.21 7.07 -6.11
CA GLU A 22 -6.28 7.67 -5.33
C GLU A 22 -7.64 7.50 -6.01
N ASP A 23 -7.69 7.67 -7.32
CA ASP A 23 -8.94 7.55 -8.05
C ASP A 23 -9.48 6.13 -8.02
N THR A 24 -8.61 5.15 -8.22
CA THR A 24 -9.04 3.74 -8.17
C THR A 24 -9.58 3.41 -6.79
N PHE A 25 -8.91 3.89 -5.74
CA PHE A 25 -9.36 3.65 -4.38
C PHE A 25 -10.76 4.21 -4.14
N LYS A 26 -11.00 5.45 -4.57
CA LYS A 26 -12.33 6.04 -4.42
C LYS A 26 -13.39 5.21 -5.15
N THR A 27 -13.05 4.70 -6.33
CA THR A 27 -13.97 3.85 -7.07
C THR A 27 -14.29 2.57 -6.29
N VAL A 28 -13.26 1.96 -5.71
CA VAL A 28 -13.46 0.74 -4.91
C VAL A 28 -14.34 1.02 -3.70
N GLN A 29 -14.10 2.14 -3.01
CA GLN A 29 -14.90 2.48 -1.84
C GLN A 29 -16.39 2.65 -2.15
N ARG A 30 -16.72 3.07 -3.38
CA ARG A 30 -18.10 3.31 -3.77
C ARG A 30 -18.83 2.07 -4.27
N ARG A 31 -18.11 0.97 -4.49
CA ARG A 31 -18.73 -0.23 -5.04
C ARG A 31 -19.64 -0.88 -4.02
N LYS A 32 -20.79 -1.36 -4.51
CA LYS A 32 -21.72 -2.07 -3.65
C LYS A 32 -21.17 -3.42 -3.22
N ASP A 33 -20.33 -4.02 -4.07
CA ASP A 33 -19.73 -5.32 -3.80
C ASP A 33 -18.28 -5.18 -3.31
N LYS A 34 -17.97 -4.05 -2.66
CA LYS A 34 -16.57 -3.80 -2.24
C LYS A 34 -16.01 -4.89 -1.33
N GLY A 35 -16.88 -5.58 -0.61
CA GLY A 35 -16.44 -6.68 0.25
C GLY A 35 -15.80 -7.83 -0.53
N LYS A 36 -16.05 -7.92 -1.82
CA LYS A 36 -15.41 -8.93 -2.68
C LYS A 36 -14.09 -8.46 -3.25
N HIS A 37 -13.73 -7.20 -3.04
CA HIS A 37 -12.48 -6.68 -3.54
C HIS A 37 -11.31 -7.28 -2.76
N TYR A 38 -10.20 -7.53 -3.44
CA TYR A 38 -9.05 -8.16 -2.81
C TYR A 38 -8.51 -7.35 -1.62
N LEU A 39 -8.71 -6.04 -1.62
CA LEU A 39 -8.25 -5.21 -0.50
C LEU A 39 -8.86 -5.64 0.83
N CYS A 40 -10.07 -6.19 0.80
CA CYS A 40 -10.71 -6.60 2.05
C CYS A 40 -9.96 -7.75 2.72
N GLY A 41 -9.31 -8.59 1.93
CA GLY A 41 -8.43 -9.60 2.50
C GLY A 41 -7.27 -8.98 3.25
N GLY A 42 -6.62 -7.97 2.64
CA GLY A 42 -5.53 -7.27 3.29
C GLY A 42 -5.97 -6.50 4.52
N THR A 43 -7.02 -5.70 4.38
CA THR A 43 -7.46 -4.86 5.49
C THR A 43 -8.00 -5.65 6.66
N SER A 44 -8.41 -6.90 6.43
CA SER A 44 -8.87 -7.75 7.52
C SER A 44 -7.78 -8.06 8.53
N PHE A 45 -6.50 -7.86 8.15
CA PHE A 45 -5.39 -8.00 9.08
C PHE A 45 -5.21 -6.78 9.97
N ASN A 46 -5.84 -5.66 9.64
CA ASN A 46 -5.71 -4.42 10.41
C ASN A 46 -6.70 -4.46 11.59
N VAL A 47 -6.24 -5.02 12.69
CA VAL A 47 -7.08 -5.15 13.88
C VAL A 47 -6.91 -3.90 14.74
N GLY A 48 -8.03 -3.33 15.20
CA GLY A 48 -7.98 -2.23 16.15
C GLY A 48 -7.74 -0.86 15.56
N VAL A 49 -7.69 -0.72 14.22
CA VAL A 49 -7.56 0.61 13.64
C VAL A 49 -8.91 1.32 13.62
N GLU A 50 -8.89 2.63 13.75
CA GLU A 50 -10.10 3.44 13.82
C GLU A 50 -10.18 4.34 12.60
N ALA A 51 -11.37 4.50 12.04
CA ALA A 51 -11.58 5.40 10.93
C ALA A 51 -11.28 6.84 11.33
N GLN A 52 -10.76 7.64 10.36
CA GLN A 52 -10.47 9.04 10.60
C GLN A 52 -11.73 9.84 10.90
N TYR A 53 -12.80 9.49 10.21
CA TYR A 53 -14.06 10.20 10.33
C TYR A 53 -15.11 9.24 10.80
N GLU A 54 -15.89 9.70 11.75
CA GLU A 54 -17.03 8.94 12.18
C GLU A 54 -17.98 8.80 11.01
N GLN A 55 -18.23 7.59 10.62
CA GLN A 55 -19.19 7.34 9.58
C GLN A 55 -20.57 7.33 10.16
N LEU A 56 -21.44 8.11 9.57
CA LEU A 56 -22.85 7.89 9.75
C LEU A 56 -23.10 6.46 9.30
N GLU A 57 -23.39 5.63 10.26
CA GLU A 57 -23.65 4.23 9.96
C GLU A 57 -24.86 4.11 9.08
N LEU A 58 -24.61 4.08 7.81
CA LEU A 58 -25.53 3.39 6.95
C LEU A 58 -25.30 1.94 7.29
N GLU A 59 -26.24 1.39 8.01
CA GLU A 59 -26.24 -0.03 8.25
C GLU A 59 -26.09 -0.76 6.95
N LEU A 60 -24.89 -1.11 6.68
CA LEU A 60 -24.70 -2.15 5.69
C LEU A 60 -25.33 -3.39 6.29
N PRO A 61 -26.29 -3.97 5.58
CA PRO A 61 -26.84 -5.24 6.04
C PRO A 61 -25.66 -6.13 6.30
N GLY A 62 -25.72 -6.84 7.38
CA GLY A 62 -24.62 -7.61 7.90
C GLY A 62 -23.90 -8.40 6.83
N VAL A 63 -22.67 -8.71 7.13
CA VAL A 63 -21.78 -9.45 6.26
C VAL A 63 -22.53 -10.58 5.61
N LEU A 64 -22.72 -10.48 4.30
CA LEU A 64 -23.31 -11.58 3.55
C LEU A 64 -22.46 -12.83 3.80
N PRO A 65 -23.07 -13.99 4.04
CA PRO A 65 -22.28 -15.19 4.34
C PRO A 65 -21.17 -15.48 3.36
N ASP A 66 -21.37 -15.09 2.09
CA ASP A 66 -20.36 -15.33 1.06
C ASP A 66 -19.15 -14.42 1.21
N MET A 67 -19.30 -13.25 1.87
CA MET A 67 -18.20 -12.30 1.98
C MET A 67 -17.07 -12.84 2.83
N GLU A 68 -17.40 -13.61 3.87
CA GLU A 68 -16.36 -14.21 4.69
C GLU A 68 -15.46 -15.16 3.89
N LYS A 69 -16.06 -15.89 2.96
CA LYS A 69 -15.28 -16.78 2.11
C LYS A 69 -14.34 -16.00 1.19
N TRP A 70 -14.85 -14.90 0.64
CA TRP A 70 -14.02 -14.06 -0.22
C TRP A 70 -12.86 -13.45 0.55
N VAL A 71 -13.13 -12.96 1.75
CA VAL A 71 -12.09 -12.38 2.58
C VAL A 71 -11.06 -13.43 2.95
N ALA A 72 -11.49 -14.60 3.38
CA ALA A 72 -10.57 -15.67 3.75
C ALA A 72 -9.69 -16.07 2.57
N LYS A 73 -10.29 -16.18 1.37
CA LYS A 73 -9.54 -16.52 0.18
C LYS A 73 -8.50 -15.44 -0.17
N SER A 74 -8.90 -14.18 -0.07
CA SER A 74 -7.97 -13.08 -0.35
C SER A 74 -6.83 -13.02 0.66
N ARG A 75 -7.11 -13.31 1.93
CA ARG A 75 -6.07 -13.38 2.95
C ARG A 75 -5.03 -14.42 2.59
N GLU A 76 -5.47 -15.60 2.18
CA GLU A 76 -4.55 -16.66 1.79
C GLU A 76 -3.75 -16.29 0.55
N GLN A 77 -4.42 -15.67 -0.42
CA GLN A 77 -3.72 -15.25 -1.65
C GLN A 77 -2.64 -14.22 -1.34
N LEU A 78 -2.94 -13.28 -0.44
CA LEU A 78 -1.96 -12.28 -0.06
C LEU A 78 -0.79 -12.91 0.67
N ALA A 79 -1.07 -13.79 1.62
CA ALA A 79 -0.02 -14.48 2.35
C ALA A 79 0.88 -15.27 1.41
N ASN A 80 0.27 -15.99 0.46
CA ASN A 80 1.05 -16.75 -0.53
C ASN A 80 1.93 -15.84 -1.38
N ALA A 81 1.42 -14.67 -1.73
CA ALA A 81 2.16 -13.73 -2.57
C ALA A 81 3.43 -13.22 -1.88
N VAL A 82 3.45 -13.16 -0.56
CA VAL A 82 4.61 -12.70 0.19
C VAL A 82 5.36 -13.86 0.87
N TYR A 83 5.01 -15.10 0.51
CA TYR A 83 5.67 -16.30 1.04
C TYR A 83 5.58 -16.39 2.56
N ALA A 84 4.43 -16.04 3.11
CA ALA A 84 4.21 -16.07 4.56
C ALA A 84 2.94 -16.87 4.86
N ASP A 85 2.83 -17.32 6.10
CA ASP A 85 1.57 -17.90 6.58
C ASP A 85 0.63 -16.78 7.02
N VAL A 86 -0.66 -17.04 6.91
CA VAL A 86 -1.66 -16.03 7.30
C VAL A 86 -1.41 -15.54 8.72
N GLY A 87 -1.03 -16.45 9.63
CA GLY A 87 -0.77 -16.08 11.02
C GLY A 87 0.45 -15.22 11.24
N GLU A 88 1.31 -15.09 10.22
CA GLU A 88 2.52 -14.27 10.32
C GLU A 88 2.29 -12.81 9.93
N ILE A 89 1.13 -12.50 9.37
CA ILE A 89 0.85 -11.15 8.88
C ILE A 89 0.19 -10.36 10.01
N GLU A 90 0.79 -9.22 10.34
CA GLU A 90 0.36 -8.37 11.45
C GLU A 90 -0.58 -7.25 11.03
N GLY A 91 -0.57 -6.89 9.77
CA GLY A 91 -1.40 -5.81 9.27
C GLY A 91 -1.20 -5.65 7.78
N HIS A 92 -1.69 -4.56 7.23
CA HIS A 92 -1.58 -4.29 5.80
C HIS A 92 -1.49 -2.79 5.60
N ILE A 93 -0.60 -2.38 4.72
CA ILE A 93 -0.41 -0.98 4.38
C ILE A 93 -0.79 -0.79 2.92
N LEU A 94 -1.61 0.21 2.65
CA LEU A 94 -1.94 0.59 1.28
C LEU A 94 -1.22 1.90 0.96
N VAL A 95 -0.45 1.90 -0.12
CA VAL A 95 0.17 3.12 -0.60
C VAL A 95 -0.73 3.69 -1.69
N LEU A 96 -1.25 4.87 -1.43
CA LEU A 96 -2.09 5.61 -2.37
C LEU A 96 -1.25 6.68 -3.05
N PHE A 97 -1.40 6.79 -4.35
CA PHE A 97 -0.61 7.77 -5.08
C PHE A 97 -1.44 8.42 -6.17
N ASP A 98 -1.01 9.62 -6.53
CA ASP A 98 -1.55 10.36 -7.66
C ASP A 98 -0.42 10.60 -8.64
N ALA A 99 -0.72 10.42 -9.91
CA ALA A 99 0.27 10.63 -10.96
C ALA A 99 -0.39 11.31 -12.15
N HIS A 100 0.39 12.13 -12.85
CA HIS A 100 -0.08 12.78 -14.06
C HIS A 100 0.97 12.59 -15.15
N VAL A 101 0.58 11.94 -16.23
CA VAL A 101 1.47 11.56 -17.32
C VAL A 101 2.58 10.65 -16.77
N ASP A 102 3.79 11.17 -16.61
CA ASP A 102 4.91 10.39 -16.09
C ASP A 102 5.44 10.94 -14.77
N LYS A 103 4.66 11.80 -14.11
CA LYS A 103 5.07 12.42 -12.86
C LYS A 103 4.22 11.95 -11.69
N LEU A 104 4.91 11.55 -10.64
CA LEU A 104 4.26 11.22 -9.39
C LEU A 104 4.01 12.52 -8.63
N LEU A 105 2.75 12.78 -8.29
CA LEU A 105 2.36 14.04 -7.64
C LEU A 105 2.27 13.92 -6.13
N THR A 106 1.62 12.86 -5.64
CA THR A 106 1.46 12.63 -4.21
C THR A 106 1.59 11.16 -3.89
N VAL A 107 2.04 10.86 -2.69
CA VAL A 107 2.12 9.49 -2.18
C VAL A 107 1.81 9.54 -0.69
N ARG A 108 0.94 8.65 -0.24
CA ARG A 108 0.69 8.49 1.19
C ARG A 108 0.50 7.02 1.52
N ALA A 109 0.88 6.65 2.72
CA ALA A 109 0.71 5.30 3.22
C ALA A 109 -0.42 5.32 4.24
N VAL A 110 -1.36 4.39 4.11
CA VAL A 110 -2.52 4.37 4.99
C VAL A 110 -2.78 2.94 5.45
N ARG A 111 -3.38 2.84 6.63
CA ARG A 111 -4.03 1.61 7.05
C ARG A 111 -5.52 1.81 6.91
N LEU A 112 -6.19 0.81 6.37
CA LEU A 112 -7.62 0.87 6.19
C LEU A 112 -8.32 0.04 7.26
N THR A 113 -9.51 0.49 7.64
CA THR A 113 -10.39 -0.36 8.41
C THR A 113 -10.88 -1.52 7.54
N PRO A 114 -11.39 -2.60 8.13
CA PRO A 114 -11.95 -3.68 7.32
C PRO A 114 -13.06 -3.26 6.37
N SER A 115 -13.70 -2.12 6.63
CA SER A 115 -14.71 -1.59 5.72
C SER A 115 -14.13 -0.64 4.67
N LEU A 116 -12.81 -0.62 4.51
CA LEU A 116 -12.08 0.17 3.53
C LEU A 116 -12.15 1.67 3.77
N GLU A 117 -12.19 2.08 5.03
CA GLU A 117 -12.11 3.47 5.41
C GLU A 117 -10.67 3.80 5.82
N ILE A 118 -10.21 4.99 5.46
CA ILE A 118 -8.87 5.41 5.87
C ILE A 118 -8.87 5.60 7.38
N SER A 119 -7.92 4.95 8.06
CA SER A 119 -7.83 5.02 9.49
C SER A 119 -7.01 6.23 9.93
N THR A 120 -6.90 6.42 11.25
CA THR A 120 -6.05 7.47 11.82
C THR A 120 -4.57 7.21 11.57
N GLU A 121 -4.21 6.02 11.14
CA GLU A 121 -2.82 5.67 10.85
C GLU A 121 -2.53 5.97 9.37
N GLU A 122 -2.13 7.19 9.14
CA GLU A 122 -1.84 7.69 7.79
C GLU A 122 -0.55 8.50 7.84
N GLU A 123 0.28 8.35 6.83
CA GLU A 123 1.54 9.08 6.74
C GLU A 123 1.72 9.62 5.32
N ASP A 124 1.99 10.91 5.21
CA ASP A 124 2.22 11.56 3.92
C ASP A 124 3.68 11.35 3.51
N TRP A 125 3.87 10.68 2.39
CA TRP A 125 5.20 10.41 1.85
C TRP A 125 5.54 11.29 0.65
N SER A 126 4.70 12.27 0.33
CA SER A 126 4.94 13.11 -0.85
C SER A 126 6.26 13.84 -0.79
N GLN A 127 6.73 14.15 0.41
CA GLN A 127 8.02 14.84 0.59
C GLN A 127 9.19 14.01 0.07
N TYR A 128 9.05 12.70 -0.02
CA TYR A 128 10.16 11.84 -0.44
C TYR A 128 10.27 11.70 -1.96
N ILE A 129 9.32 12.23 -2.71
CA ILE A 129 9.30 12.06 -4.16
C ILE A 129 10.58 12.62 -4.79
N HIS A 130 11.09 13.72 -4.27
CA HIS A 130 12.25 14.40 -4.85
C HIS A 130 13.55 14.20 -4.07
N MET A 131 13.47 13.69 -2.84
CA MET A 131 14.64 13.59 -1.98
C MET A 131 15.74 12.67 -2.52
N PRO A 132 15.42 11.44 -2.94
CA PRO A 132 16.48 10.54 -3.42
C PRO A 132 17.20 11.11 -4.64
N TYR A 133 16.45 11.79 -5.49
CA TYR A 133 17.04 12.39 -6.69
C TYR A 133 18.03 13.50 -6.32
N ALA A 134 17.65 14.37 -5.41
CA ALA A 134 18.52 15.44 -4.95
C ALA A 134 19.76 14.88 -4.27
N ALA A 135 19.59 13.87 -3.43
CA ALA A 135 20.71 13.23 -2.74
C ALA A 135 21.69 12.61 -3.75
N ASN A 136 21.18 11.97 -4.78
CA ASN A 136 22.04 11.38 -5.80
C ASN A 136 22.83 12.44 -6.54
N GLN A 137 22.22 13.58 -6.81
CA GLN A 137 22.91 14.66 -7.48
C GLN A 137 24.03 15.24 -6.63
N GLU A 138 23.84 15.27 -5.34
CA GLU A 138 24.87 15.76 -4.43
C GLU A 138 26.07 14.84 -4.36
N ILE A 139 25.82 13.55 -4.51
CA ILE A 139 26.89 12.57 -4.42
C ILE A 139 27.75 12.57 -5.68
N GLU A 140 27.15 12.78 -6.83
CA GLU A 140 27.84 12.66 -8.10
C GLU A 140 28.95 13.68 -8.33
N PRO A 141 28.85 14.91 -7.91
CA PRO A 141 29.87 15.93 -8.23
C PRO A 141 31.24 15.63 -7.69
N GLN A 142 31.40 14.67 -6.96
CA GLN A 142 32.70 14.33 -6.46
C GLN A 142 33.51 13.69 -7.51
N LYS A 143 33.53 13.89 -8.08
CA LYS A 143 34.03 13.44 -8.76
C LYS A 143 34.71 13.39 -9.13
N ASN A 144 34.82 13.47 -8.92
CA ASN A 144 35.27 13.40 -9.49
C ASN A 144 35.85 13.16 -9.76
N ASN A 145 36.23 13.10 -9.59
CA ASN A 145 36.70 12.97 -10.10
C ASN A 145 37.18 12.38 -10.27
N GLU A 146 37.44 12.21 -10.13
CA GLU A 146 37.75 11.80 -10.49
C GLU A 146 37.91 11.00 -10.64
N SER A 147 38.40 10.67 -10.48
CA SER A 147 38.40 10.10 -10.91
C SER A 147 38.18 9.33 -11.01
N ASP A 148 38.16 9.39 -10.81
CA ASP A 148 37.69 8.92 -11.26
C ASP A 148 37.32 8.56 -11.63
N GLU A 149 37.54 8.63 -11.55
CA GLU A 149 36.92 8.57 -12.16
C GLU A 149 36.63 7.81 -12.54
N GLU A 150 37.26 7.60 -12.40
CA GLU A 150 36.76 7.07 -12.94
C GLU A 150 36.24 6.18 -12.63
N GLU A 151 36.27 5.93 -11.97
CA GLU A 151 35.57 5.26 -11.89
C GLU A 151 34.72 5.26 -11.57
N LEU A 152 34.51 5.74 -11.33
CA LEU A 152 33.45 5.90 -11.37
C LEU A 152 32.85 6.02 -11.90
N VAL A 153 33.28 6.58 -11.88
CA VAL A 153 32.43 6.82 -12.72
C VAL A 153 31.76 5.92 -13.21
N GLU A 154 31.70 5.40 -13.22
CA GLU A 154 30.99 4.71 -13.74
C GLU A 154 30.05 4.41 -13.11
N LEU A 155 29.90 4.58 -12.43
CA LEU A 155 28.96 4.41 -12.10
C LEU A 155 28.06 4.89 -12.28
N LEU A 156 28.01 5.26 -12.44
CA LEU A 156 27.09 5.86 -12.82
C LEU A 156 26.45 5.64 -13.54
#